data_67b7d172548aa3feb0f32562f1af5388
#
_entry.id   67b7d172548aa3feb0f32562f1af5388
#
_cell.length_a   1.000
_cell.length_b   1.000
_cell.length_c   1.000
_cell.angle_alpha   90.00
_cell.angle_beta   90.00
_cell.angle_gamma   90.00
#
_symmetry.space_group_name_H-M   'P 1'
#
loop_
_entity.id
_entity.type
_entity.pdbx_description
1 polymer ?
#
loop_
_entity_poly.entity_id
_entity_poly.type
_entity_poly.pdbx_seq_one_letter_code
_entity_poly.pdbx_strand_id
1 'polypeptide(L)'
;MSKKSIKTNYIYNLLLTGLNLLFPLITSPYISKVLGATNIGKVNYAFAIANWFVLIASFGIPTYGIREIAKTRNNKKEMSNVFWDLIFFKVIISTIVLIIYVVMIFTVPKLYDEIGLFLIMIILIVLNVFQIEWFFQGIEEYKFITIRSIIVKVFSLIMIMLLVKNKQDYIVYALITIIGVAFSNLLNYRYSKKYVKYYKHKVDFKRHLPFLKIFFISSLVISVYKQMDQIILGSYAQPFELAYYTRSRNITNIGLQITIALTTVLVPKAAYLFENDYKEYKKLICNSINYIYIIAVPCTVGIALLSKEVMFFFGGNEFVNGRYSLMILSLLVIFKIGRA
;
A
#
# COMPACT_ATOMS: atom_id res chain seq x y z
N MET A 1 24.61 13.81 -11.31
CA MET A 1 23.14 13.83 -11.47
C MET A 1 22.66 15.27 -11.36
N SER A 2 21.79 15.75 -12.26
CA SER A 2 21.19 17.10 -12.19
C SER A 2 20.47 17.25 -10.82
N LYS A 3 20.66 18.37 -10.12
CA LYS A 3 19.89 18.72 -8.91
C LYS A 3 18.41 18.82 -9.30
N LYS A 4 17.65 17.79 -9.00
CA LYS A 4 16.18 17.81 -9.21
C LYS A 4 15.56 18.76 -8.18
N SER A 5 14.64 19.59 -8.63
CA SER A 5 13.94 20.52 -7.75
C SER A 5 13.14 19.75 -6.70
N ILE A 6 13.39 20.00 -5.43
CA ILE A 6 12.65 19.44 -4.29
C ILE A 6 11.14 19.69 -4.47
N LYS A 7 10.77 20.89 -4.94
CA LYS A 7 9.38 21.28 -5.22
C LYS A 7 8.73 20.36 -6.26
N THR A 8 9.43 20.03 -7.34
CA THR A 8 8.93 19.16 -8.41
C THR A 8 8.72 17.72 -7.89
N ASN A 9 9.68 17.18 -7.14
CA ASN A 9 9.56 15.85 -6.55
C ASN A 9 8.41 15.78 -5.54
N TYR A 10 8.21 16.82 -4.75
CA TYR A 10 7.09 16.92 -3.82
C TYR A 10 5.73 16.89 -4.54
N ILE A 11 5.58 17.64 -5.64
CA ILE A 11 4.35 17.64 -6.45
C ILE A 11 4.08 16.23 -7.01
N TYR A 12 5.08 15.57 -7.59
CA TYR A 12 4.91 14.20 -8.09
C TYR A 12 4.53 13.21 -6.99
N ASN A 13 5.10 13.33 -5.80
CA ASN A 13 4.75 12.48 -4.67
C ASN A 13 3.30 12.73 -4.20
N LEU A 14 2.85 13.99 -4.15
CA LEU A 14 1.46 14.33 -3.85
C LEU A 14 0.50 13.77 -4.90
N LEU A 15 0.83 13.90 -6.19
CA LEU A 15 0.02 13.32 -7.27
C LEU A 15 -0.06 11.79 -7.16
N LEU A 16 1.05 11.12 -6.84
CA LEU A 16 1.08 9.68 -6.63
C LEU A 16 0.20 9.26 -5.45
N THR A 17 0.29 9.98 -4.33
CA THR A 17 -0.52 9.73 -3.14
C THR A 17 -2.01 9.95 -3.44
N GLY A 18 -2.36 11.06 -4.07
CA GLY A 18 -3.73 11.34 -4.51
C GLY A 18 -4.28 10.26 -5.46
N LEU A 19 -3.47 9.82 -6.43
CA LEU A 19 -3.85 8.75 -7.34
C LEU A 19 -4.11 7.42 -6.61
N ASN A 20 -3.30 7.10 -5.58
CA ASN A 20 -3.46 5.89 -4.79
C ASN A 20 -4.76 5.91 -3.97
N LEU A 21 -5.23 7.08 -3.57
CA LEU A 21 -6.50 7.25 -2.85
C LEU A 21 -7.71 7.28 -3.78
N LEU A 22 -7.61 8.01 -4.89
CA LEU A 22 -8.73 8.21 -5.81
C LEU A 22 -9.03 6.98 -6.66
N PHE A 23 -8.01 6.22 -7.06
CA PHE A 23 -8.21 5.06 -7.93
C PHE A 23 -9.18 4.02 -7.34
N PRO A 24 -9.06 3.56 -6.07
CA PRO A 24 -10.04 2.66 -5.47
C PRO A 24 -11.43 3.28 -5.37
N LEU A 25 -11.56 4.59 -5.20
CA LEU A 25 -12.86 5.27 -5.16
C LEU A 25 -13.59 5.22 -6.49
N ILE A 26 -12.86 5.38 -7.60
CA ILE A 26 -13.44 5.34 -8.95
C ILE A 26 -13.81 3.90 -9.32
N THR A 27 -12.94 2.94 -9.01
CA THR A 27 -13.17 1.52 -9.37
C THR A 27 -14.19 0.82 -8.49
N SER A 28 -14.27 1.19 -7.21
CA SER A 28 -15.11 0.56 -6.21
C SER A 28 -16.59 0.43 -6.57
N PRO A 29 -17.28 1.52 -6.98
CA PRO A 29 -18.71 1.45 -7.26
C PRO A 29 -19.05 0.47 -8.38
N TYR A 30 -18.22 0.45 -9.42
CA TYR A 30 -18.40 -0.47 -10.55
C TYR A 30 -18.18 -1.92 -10.11
N ILE A 31 -17.02 -2.21 -9.51
CA ILE A 31 -16.63 -3.57 -9.13
C ILE A 31 -17.62 -4.15 -8.11
N SER A 32 -18.06 -3.35 -7.14
CA SER A 32 -19.00 -3.82 -6.12
C SER A 32 -20.36 -4.19 -6.68
N LYS A 33 -20.85 -3.41 -7.64
CA LYS A 33 -22.13 -3.70 -8.31
C LYS A 33 -22.05 -4.95 -9.19
N VAL A 34 -20.93 -5.16 -9.86
CA VAL A 34 -20.76 -6.29 -10.78
C VAL A 34 -20.45 -7.59 -10.04
N LEU A 35 -19.46 -7.59 -9.15
CA LEU A 35 -18.99 -8.81 -8.48
C LEU A 35 -19.82 -9.18 -7.24
N GLY A 36 -20.45 -8.21 -6.59
CA GLY A 36 -21.14 -8.40 -5.31
C GLY A 36 -20.20 -8.54 -4.11
N ALA A 37 -20.77 -8.50 -2.91
CA ALA A 37 -20.00 -8.47 -1.67
C ALA A 37 -19.21 -9.76 -1.42
N THR A 38 -19.79 -10.91 -1.69
CA THR A 38 -19.17 -12.22 -1.45
C THR A 38 -17.89 -12.39 -2.25
N ASN A 39 -17.92 -12.13 -3.55
CA ASN A 39 -16.75 -12.32 -4.42
C ASN A 39 -15.65 -11.29 -4.16
N ILE A 40 -16.03 -10.05 -3.83
CA ILE A 40 -15.06 -9.04 -3.37
C ILE A 40 -14.39 -9.48 -2.07
N GLY A 41 -15.15 -10.07 -1.15
CA GLY A 41 -14.60 -10.60 0.09
C GLY A 41 -13.56 -11.70 -0.14
N LYS A 42 -13.84 -12.65 -1.04
CA LYS A 42 -12.89 -13.70 -1.45
C LYS A 42 -11.59 -13.09 -2.00
N VAL A 43 -11.72 -12.15 -2.93
CA VAL A 43 -10.56 -11.46 -3.53
C VAL A 43 -9.78 -10.68 -2.48
N ASN A 44 -10.44 -9.94 -1.60
CA ASN A 44 -9.78 -9.19 -0.52
C ASN A 44 -9.02 -10.11 0.44
N TYR A 45 -9.59 -11.27 0.78
CA TYR A 45 -8.92 -12.26 1.62
C TYR A 45 -7.65 -12.81 0.96
N ALA A 46 -7.74 -13.18 -0.32
CA ALA A 46 -6.59 -13.67 -1.06
C ALA A 46 -5.48 -12.61 -1.17
N PHE A 47 -5.83 -11.35 -1.44
CA PHE A 47 -4.86 -10.24 -1.42
C PHE A 47 -4.29 -9.98 -0.03
N ALA A 48 -5.09 -10.07 1.04
CA ALA A 48 -4.60 -9.88 2.40
C ALA A 48 -3.53 -10.90 2.75
N ILE A 49 -3.77 -12.19 2.48
CA ILE A 49 -2.79 -13.25 2.68
C ILE A 49 -1.56 -13.05 1.79
N ALA A 50 -1.73 -12.87 0.48
CA ALA A 50 -0.61 -12.70 -0.44
C ALA A 50 0.27 -11.50 -0.07
N ASN A 51 -0.32 -10.37 0.35
CA ASN A 51 0.43 -9.20 0.78
C ASN A 51 1.25 -9.42 2.05
N TRP A 52 0.82 -10.31 2.95
CA TRP A 52 1.64 -10.74 4.09
C TRP A 52 2.88 -11.49 3.63
N PHE A 53 2.74 -12.41 2.68
CA PHE A 53 3.88 -13.11 2.09
C PHE A 53 4.80 -12.15 1.32
N VAL A 54 4.25 -11.19 0.58
CA VAL A 54 5.01 -10.12 -0.08
C VAL A 54 5.79 -9.26 0.93
N LEU A 55 5.20 -8.95 2.08
CA LEU A 55 5.87 -8.22 3.17
C LEU A 55 7.07 -9.00 3.70
N ILE A 56 6.88 -10.29 4.01
CA ILE A 56 7.95 -11.16 4.50
C ILE A 56 9.05 -11.30 3.42
N ALA A 57 8.68 -11.50 2.16
CA ALA A 57 9.59 -11.58 1.03
C ALA A 57 10.39 -10.27 0.80
N SER A 58 9.81 -9.13 1.14
CA SER A 58 10.47 -7.82 1.02
C SER A 58 11.50 -7.56 2.13
N PHE A 59 11.39 -8.22 3.28
CA PHE A 59 12.34 -8.24 4.41
C PHE A 59 12.94 -6.87 4.79
N GLY A 60 12.12 -5.83 4.85
CA GLY A 60 12.55 -4.47 5.21
C GLY A 60 13.32 -3.70 4.11
N ILE A 61 13.58 -4.34 2.96
CA ILE A 61 14.31 -3.72 1.83
C ILE A 61 13.69 -2.39 1.38
N PRO A 62 12.36 -2.21 1.29
CA PRO A 62 11.81 -0.94 0.82
C PRO A 62 12.32 0.26 1.62
N THR A 63 12.30 0.21 2.93
CA THR A 63 12.74 1.33 3.79
C THR A 63 14.26 1.44 3.86
N TYR A 64 14.95 0.32 4.06
CA TYR A 64 16.40 0.29 4.11
C TYR A 64 17.03 0.70 2.77
N GLY A 65 16.50 0.19 1.65
CA GLY A 65 17.00 0.45 0.31
C GLY A 65 16.93 1.91 -0.08
N ILE A 66 15.84 2.63 0.25
CA ILE A 66 15.76 4.09 0.04
C ILE A 66 16.96 4.78 0.67
N ARG A 67 17.23 4.46 1.94
CA ARG A 67 18.31 5.08 2.71
C ARG A 67 19.70 4.78 2.13
N GLU A 68 19.98 3.53 1.81
CA GLU A 68 21.30 3.12 1.30
C GLU A 68 21.56 3.63 -0.12
N ILE A 69 20.56 3.61 -1.00
CA ILE A 69 20.67 4.20 -2.34
C ILE A 69 20.87 5.71 -2.26
N ALA A 70 20.17 6.40 -1.37
CA ALA A 70 20.36 7.85 -1.19
C ALA A 70 21.78 8.19 -0.76
N LYS A 71 22.42 7.38 0.11
CA LYS A 71 23.82 7.56 0.54
C LYS A 71 24.81 7.32 -0.59
N THR A 72 24.56 6.30 -1.43
CA THR A 72 25.52 5.85 -2.44
C THR A 72 25.26 6.45 -3.83
N ARG A 73 24.21 7.26 -4.00
CA ARG A 73 23.76 7.78 -5.31
C ARG A 73 24.82 8.57 -6.10
N ASN A 74 25.81 9.15 -5.43
CA ASN A 74 26.90 9.91 -6.08
C ASN A 74 28.01 9.00 -6.62
N ASN A 75 28.10 7.75 -6.17
CA ASN A 75 29.05 6.76 -6.66
C ASN A 75 28.30 5.64 -7.39
N LYS A 76 28.30 5.68 -8.73
CA LYS A 76 27.53 4.76 -9.57
C LYS A 76 27.90 3.29 -9.36
N LYS A 77 29.18 2.98 -9.08
CA LYS A 77 29.63 1.61 -8.84
C LYS A 77 29.12 1.09 -7.51
N GLU A 78 29.26 1.88 -6.45
CA GLU A 78 28.79 1.51 -5.11
C GLU A 78 27.26 1.39 -5.07
N MET A 79 26.55 2.36 -5.65
CA MET A 79 25.07 2.30 -5.78
C MET A 79 24.62 1.03 -6.51
N SER A 80 25.32 0.65 -7.58
CA SER A 80 25.00 -0.57 -8.33
C SER A 80 25.26 -1.84 -7.52
N ASN A 81 26.36 -1.89 -6.75
CA ASN A 81 26.66 -3.01 -5.87
C ASN A 81 25.57 -3.17 -4.78
N VAL A 82 25.24 -2.09 -4.09
CA VAL A 82 24.14 -2.09 -3.09
C VAL A 82 22.82 -2.55 -3.71
N PHE A 83 22.49 -2.07 -4.91
CA PHE A 83 21.29 -2.48 -5.62
C PHE A 83 21.24 -4.00 -5.85
N TRP A 84 22.32 -4.57 -6.37
CA TRP A 84 22.39 -5.99 -6.66
C TRP A 84 22.46 -6.85 -5.40
N ASP A 85 23.16 -6.41 -4.36
CA ASP A 85 23.17 -7.09 -3.06
C ASP A 85 21.76 -7.24 -2.50
N LEU A 86 20.97 -6.17 -2.52
CA LEU A 86 19.59 -6.18 -2.03
C LEU A 86 18.66 -7.01 -2.93
N ILE A 87 18.86 -7.02 -4.26
CA ILE A 87 18.09 -7.87 -5.18
C ILE A 87 18.40 -9.35 -4.94
N PHE A 88 19.68 -9.74 -4.82
CA PHE A 88 20.04 -11.13 -4.55
C PHE A 88 19.49 -11.60 -3.20
N PHE A 89 19.57 -10.77 -2.17
CA PHE A 89 18.95 -11.07 -0.88
C PHE A 89 17.44 -11.27 -1.02
N LYS A 90 16.79 -10.38 -1.75
CA LYS A 90 15.33 -10.46 -2.00
C LYS A 90 14.93 -11.72 -2.75
N VAL A 91 15.72 -12.15 -3.77
CA VAL A 91 15.48 -13.40 -4.50
C VAL A 91 15.48 -14.59 -3.54
N ILE A 92 16.50 -14.70 -2.68
CA ILE A 92 16.64 -15.82 -1.74
C ILE A 92 15.43 -15.88 -0.80
N ILE A 93 15.07 -14.75 -0.16
CA ILE A 93 13.93 -14.71 0.77
C ILE A 93 12.62 -14.97 0.03
N SER A 94 12.42 -14.37 -1.16
CA SER A 94 11.21 -14.58 -1.95
C SER A 94 11.03 -16.04 -2.36
N THR A 95 12.11 -16.76 -2.66
CA THR A 95 12.04 -18.18 -3.00
C THR A 95 11.59 -19.02 -1.80
N ILE A 96 12.16 -18.76 -0.62
CA ILE A 96 11.77 -19.45 0.63
C ILE A 96 10.29 -19.19 0.94
N VAL A 97 9.90 -17.92 0.88
CA VAL A 97 8.53 -17.46 1.15
C VAL A 97 7.53 -18.06 0.15
N LEU A 98 7.92 -18.18 -1.14
CA LEU A 98 7.09 -18.79 -2.15
C LEU A 98 6.82 -20.27 -1.87
N ILE A 99 7.86 -21.01 -1.47
CA ILE A 99 7.70 -22.45 -1.11
C ILE A 99 6.72 -22.59 0.05
N ILE A 100 6.87 -21.76 1.10
CA ILE A 100 5.96 -21.78 2.26
C ILE A 100 4.53 -21.43 1.82
N TYR A 101 4.35 -20.43 0.95
CA TYR A 101 3.03 -20.04 0.43
C TYR A 101 2.37 -21.18 -0.36
N VAL A 102 3.12 -21.84 -1.23
CA VAL A 102 2.60 -22.98 -2.02
C VAL A 102 2.18 -24.11 -1.09
N VAL A 103 3.02 -24.49 -0.12
CA VAL A 103 2.66 -25.53 0.87
C VAL A 103 1.38 -25.15 1.60
N MET A 104 1.25 -23.88 2.03
CA MET A 104 0.07 -23.40 2.76
C MET A 104 -1.21 -23.51 1.93
N ILE A 105 -1.18 -23.21 0.61
CA ILE A 105 -2.36 -23.34 -0.26
C ILE A 105 -2.91 -24.77 -0.27
N PHE A 106 -2.03 -25.78 -0.28
CA PHE A 106 -2.44 -27.19 -0.34
C PHE A 106 -2.75 -27.81 1.02
N THR A 107 -2.30 -27.19 2.13
CA THR A 107 -2.50 -27.75 3.48
C THR A 107 -3.66 -27.11 4.23
N VAL A 108 -4.06 -25.87 3.90
CA VAL A 108 -5.13 -25.15 4.58
C VAL A 108 -6.44 -25.29 3.79
N PRO A 109 -7.47 -26.03 4.31
CA PRO A 109 -8.70 -26.32 3.56
C PRO A 109 -9.38 -25.08 3.00
N LYS A 110 -9.51 -24.01 3.79
CA LYS A 110 -10.14 -22.75 3.36
C LYS A 110 -9.47 -22.07 2.15
N LEU A 111 -8.16 -22.29 1.96
CA LEU A 111 -7.43 -21.77 0.80
C LEU A 111 -7.60 -22.71 -0.41
N TYR A 112 -7.71 -23.99 -0.13
CA TYR A 112 -7.93 -25.00 -1.16
C TYR A 112 -9.30 -24.85 -1.84
N ASP A 113 -10.34 -24.44 -1.11
CA ASP A 113 -11.69 -24.18 -1.66
C ASP A 113 -11.68 -23.12 -2.78
N GLU A 114 -10.76 -22.17 -2.72
CA GLU A 114 -10.59 -21.10 -3.73
C GLU A 114 -9.20 -21.18 -4.39
N ILE A 115 -8.71 -22.40 -4.64
CA ILE A 115 -7.33 -22.66 -5.09
C ILE A 115 -6.96 -21.84 -6.33
N GLY A 116 -7.87 -21.67 -7.30
CA GLY A 116 -7.61 -20.89 -8.51
C GLY A 116 -7.25 -19.43 -8.20
N LEU A 117 -7.93 -18.85 -7.21
CA LEU A 117 -7.66 -17.47 -6.78
C LEU A 117 -6.30 -17.36 -6.06
N PHE A 118 -5.96 -18.33 -5.20
CA PHE A 118 -4.67 -18.32 -4.48
C PHE A 118 -3.50 -18.65 -5.38
N LEU A 119 -3.66 -19.49 -6.40
CA LEU A 119 -2.62 -19.80 -7.38
C LEU A 119 -2.21 -18.57 -8.20
N ILE A 120 -3.16 -17.75 -8.63
CA ILE A 120 -2.81 -16.52 -9.36
C ILE A 120 -2.06 -15.50 -8.48
N MET A 121 -2.25 -15.51 -7.15
CA MET A 121 -1.49 -14.66 -6.22
C MET A 121 0.00 -15.01 -6.19
N ILE A 122 0.42 -16.20 -6.62
CA ILE A 122 1.83 -16.59 -6.78
C ILE A 122 2.57 -15.57 -7.66
N ILE A 123 1.92 -15.08 -8.72
CA ILE A 123 2.47 -14.07 -9.62
C ILE A 123 2.90 -12.81 -8.86
N LEU A 124 2.08 -12.40 -7.88
CA LEU A 124 2.37 -11.23 -7.04
C LEU A 124 3.64 -11.44 -6.19
N ILE A 125 3.79 -12.64 -5.60
CA ILE A 125 4.93 -12.99 -4.74
C ILE A 125 6.21 -13.11 -5.58
N VAL A 126 6.15 -13.80 -6.72
CA VAL A 126 7.30 -13.99 -7.64
C VAL A 126 7.77 -12.65 -8.18
N LEU A 127 6.86 -11.84 -8.71
CA LEU A 127 7.22 -10.55 -9.31
C LEU A 127 7.48 -9.44 -8.28
N ASN A 128 7.29 -9.71 -6.97
CA ASN A 128 7.75 -8.83 -5.91
C ASN A 128 9.27 -8.60 -5.96
N VAL A 129 10.05 -9.55 -6.47
CA VAL A 129 11.51 -9.37 -6.65
C VAL A 129 11.80 -8.08 -7.45
N PHE A 130 10.99 -7.78 -8.45
CA PHE A 130 11.11 -6.59 -9.29
C PHE A 130 10.40 -5.35 -8.72
N GLN A 131 9.83 -5.44 -7.54
CA GLN A 131 9.31 -4.27 -6.81
C GLN A 131 10.48 -3.47 -6.23
N ILE A 132 11.09 -2.65 -7.08
CA ILE A 132 12.28 -1.84 -6.80
C ILE A 132 11.96 -0.34 -6.77
N GLU A 133 10.74 0.04 -6.39
CA GLU A 133 10.33 1.44 -6.29
C GLU A 133 11.17 2.21 -5.30
N TRP A 134 11.64 1.55 -4.22
CA TRP A 134 12.57 2.08 -3.25
C TRP A 134 13.88 2.61 -3.87
N PHE A 135 14.35 1.99 -4.97
CA PHE A 135 15.52 2.45 -5.70
C PHE A 135 15.27 3.84 -6.31
N PHE A 136 14.12 4.00 -7.00
CA PHE A 136 13.76 5.27 -7.63
C PHE A 136 13.46 6.36 -6.61
N GLN A 137 12.90 6.02 -5.46
CA GLN A 137 12.72 6.93 -4.34
C GLN A 137 14.09 7.39 -3.79
N GLY A 138 15.06 6.48 -3.64
CA GLY A 138 16.42 6.77 -3.19
C GLY A 138 17.21 7.70 -4.14
N ILE A 139 16.98 7.61 -5.45
CA ILE A 139 17.57 8.52 -6.44
C ILE A 139 16.65 9.71 -6.79
N GLU A 140 15.57 9.89 -6.05
CA GLU A 140 14.58 10.99 -6.22
C GLU A 140 13.95 11.03 -7.63
N GLU A 141 13.65 9.87 -8.23
CA GLU A 141 13.04 9.74 -9.55
C GLU A 141 11.51 9.63 -9.48
N TYR A 142 10.86 10.52 -8.73
CA TYR A 142 9.40 10.51 -8.50
C TYR A 142 8.59 10.71 -9.77
N LYS A 143 9.08 11.47 -10.74
CA LYS A 143 8.42 11.65 -12.03
C LYS A 143 8.12 10.32 -12.71
N PHE A 144 9.13 9.44 -12.79
CA PHE A 144 8.97 8.12 -13.40
C PHE A 144 7.94 7.28 -12.66
N ILE A 145 8.04 7.22 -11.31
CA ILE A 145 7.12 6.45 -10.47
C ILE A 145 5.67 6.90 -10.72
N THR A 146 5.44 8.22 -10.73
CA THR A 146 4.10 8.80 -10.88
C THR A 146 3.52 8.54 -12.27
N ILE A 147 4.25 8.84 -13.34
CA ILE A 147 3.77 8.65 -14.71
C ILE A 147 3.47 7.19 -14.99
N ARG A 148 4.38 6.27 -14.63
CA ARG A 148 4.18 4.83 -14.74
C ARG A 148 2.91 4.40 -13.99
N SER A 149 2.73 4.86 -12.74
CA SER A 149 1.58 4.47 -11.91
C SER A 149 0.26 4.97 -12.51
N ILE A 150 0.23 6.16 -13.10
CA ILE A 150 -0.94 6.69 -13.81
C ILE A 150 -1.28 5.78 -15.00
N ILE A 151 -0.30 5.51 -15.86
CA ILE A 151 -0.50 4.69 -17.07
C ILE A 151 -1.05 3.30 -16.70
N VAL A 152 -0.41 2.62 -15.73
CA VAL A 152 -0.81 1.28 -15.32
C VAL A 152 -2.22 1.28 -14.72
N LYS A 153 -2.56 2.27 -13.89
CA LYS A 153 -3.89 2.35 -13.26
C LYS A 153 -4.99 2.66 -14.28
N VAL A 154 -4.74 3.59 -15.19
CA VAL A 154 -5.71 3.89 -16.27
C VAL A 154 -5.93 2.65 -17.14
N PHE A 155 -4.86 1.96 -17.52
CA PHE A 155 -4.96 0.71 -18.27
C PHE A 155 -5.74 -0.36 -17.49
N SER A 156 -5.43 -0.57 -16.20
CA SER A 156 -6.15 -1.51 -15.35
C SER A 156 -7.63 -1.15 -15.22
N LEU A 157 -7.99 0.14 -15.10
CA LEU A 157 -9.37 0.59 -15.05
C LEU A 157 -10.12 0.24 -16.34
N ILE A 158 -9.53 0.52 -17.49
CA ILE A 158 -10.12 0.19 -18.80
C ILE A 158 -10.33 -1.32 -18.92
N MET A 159 -9.32 -2.13 -18.58
CA MET A 159 -9.41 -3.59 -18.64
C MET A 159 -10.48 -4.16 -17.69
N ILE A 160 -10.60 -3.60 -16.48
CA ILE A 160 -11.66 -3.98 -15.53
C ILE A 160 -13.03 -3.69 -16.15
N MET A 161 -13.23 -2.50 -16.71
CA MET A 161 -14.51 -2.11 -17.31
C MET A 161 -14.87 -2.94 -18.55
N LEU A 162 -13.88 -3.43 -19.30
CA LEU A 162 -14.09 -4.23 -20.50
C LEU A 162 -14.34 -5.71 -20.18
N LEU A 163 -13.60 -6.29 -19.24
CA LEU A 163 -13.55 -7.73 -19.02
C LEU A 163 -14.35 -8.21 -17.81
N VAL A 164 -14.62 -7.36 -16.81
CA VAL A 164 -15.35 -7.73 -15.62
C VAL A 164 -16.83 -7.32 -15.77
N LYS A 165 -17.70 -8.26 -16.14
CA LYS A 165 -19.11 -8.01 -16.44
C LYS A 165 -20.07 -8.79 -15.55
N ASN A 166 -19.65 -9.94 -15.03
CA ASN A 166 -20.48 -10.87 -14.28
C ASN A 166 -19.89 -11.16 -12.89
N LYS A 167 -20.71 -11.70 -11.99
CA LYS A 167 -20.26 -12.09 -10.64
C LYS A 167 -19.12 -13.11 -10.66
N GLN A 168 -19.08 -14.01 -11.65
CA GLN A 168 -18.04 -15.03 -11.79
C GLN A 168 -16.67 -14.48 -12.21
N ASP A 169 -16.62 -13.25 -12.71
CA ASP A 169 -15.38 -12.63 -13.22
C ASP A 169 -14.44 -12.14 -12.08
N TYR A 170 -14.66 -12.55 -10.82
CA TYR A 170 -13.84 -12.14 -9.68
C TYR A 170 -12.37 -12.59 -9.80
N ILE A 171 -12.12 -13.75 -10.44
CA ILE A 171 -10.76 -14.22 -10.75
C ILE A 171 -10.13 -13.32 -11.81
N VAL A 172 -10.90 -12.94 -12.86
CA VAL A 172 -10.43 -12.02 -13.91
C VAL A 172 -10.08 -10.66 -13.31
N TYR A 173 -10.92 -10.14 -12.40
CA TYR A 173 -10.64 -8.92 -11.67
C TYR A 173 -9.34 -9.00 -10.85
N ALA A 174 -9.15 -10.09 -10.10
CA ALA A 174 -7.92 -10.31 -9.35
C ALA A 174 -6.70 -10.36 -10.29
N LEU A 175 -6.82 -11.06 -11.42
CA LEU A 175 -5.77 -11.24 -12.41
C LEU A 175 -5.38 -9.90 -13.07
N ILE A 176 -6.34 -9.07 -13.47
CA ILE A 176 -6.07 -7.72 -14.00
C ILE A 176 -5.30 -6.88 -12.98
N THR A 177 -5.72 -6.93 -11.71
CA THR A 177 -5.06 -6.19 -10.63
C THR A 177 -3.62 -6.65 -10.44
N ILE A 178 -3.39 -7.97 -10.42
CA ILE A 178 -2.05 -8.57 -10.28
C ILE A 178 -1.18 -8.22 -11.50
N ILE A 179 -1.70 -8.34 -12.72
CA ILE A 179 -0.99 -8.01 -13.95
C ILE A 179 -0.58 -6.52 -13.93
N GLY A 180 -1.45 -5.62 -13.47
CA GLY A 180 -1.11 -4.21 -13.33
C GLY A 180 0.10 -4.00 -12.42
N VAL A 181 0.12 -4.64 -11.24
CA VAL A 181 1.28 -4.58 -10.32
C VAL A 181 2.52 -5.23 -10.95
N ALA A 182 2.37 -6.40 -11.56
CA ALA A 182 3.43 -7.14 -12.21
C ALA A 182 4.08 -6.33 -13.35
N PHE A 183 3.27 -5.76 -14.21
CA PHE A 183 3.73 -4.90 -15.31
C PHE A 183 4.46 -3.66 -14.79
N SER A 184 3.92 -3.06 -13.73
CA SER A 184 4.58 -1.94 -13.03
C SER A 184 5.98 -2.33 -12.55
N ASN A 185 6.12 -3.51 -11.95
CA ASN A 185 7.39 -4.03 -11.44
C ASN A 185 8.39 -4.34 -12.57
N LEU A 186 7.93 -4.91 -13.68
CA LEU A 186 8.78 -5.17 -14.85
C LEU A 186 9.27 -3.86 -15.50
N LEU A 187 8.40 -2.84 -15.60
CA LEU A 187 8.81 -1.50 -16.07
C LEU A 187 9.87 -0.89 -15.15
N ASN A 188 9.73 -1.06 -13.83
CA ASN A 188 10.74 -0.64 -12.88
C ASN A 188 12.10 -1.28 -13.19
N TYR A 189 12.13 -2.60 -13.34
CA TYR A 189 13.36 -3.32 -13.62
C TYR A 189 13.98 -2.87 -14.94
N ARG A 190 13.19 -2.74 -16.01
CA ARG A 190 13.67 -2.25 -17.30
C ARG A 190 14.27 -0.86 -17.20
N TYR A 191 13.61 0.04 -16.50
CA TYR A 191 14.06 1.44 -16.36
C TYR A 191 15.29 1.56 -15.43
N SER A 192 15.43 0.68 -14.44
CA SER A 192 16.59 0.70 -13.55
C SER A 192 17.92 0.45 -14.26
N LYS A 193 17.92 -0.29 -15.38
CA LYS A 193 19.13 -0.56 -16.21
C LYS A 193 19.81 0.71 -16.73
N LYS A 194 19.09 1.84 -16.77
CA LYS A 194 19.65 3.16 -17.12
C LYS A 194 20.61 3.66 -16.03
N TYR A 195 20.39 3.30 -14.79
CA TYR A 195 21.09 3.84 -13.62
C TYR A 195 22.11 2.86 -13.07
N VAL A 196 21.79 1.57 -13.04
CA VAL A 196 22.64 0.53 -12.45
C VAL A 196 23.20 -0.39 -13.52
N LYS A 197 24.47 -0.81 -13.31
CA LYS A 197 25.13 -1.84 -14.08
C LYS A 197 25.54 -2.97 -13.14
N TYR A 198 25.59 -4.19 -13.67
CA TYR A 198 26.14 -5.29 -12.89
C TYR A 198 27.68 -5.23 -12.94
N TYR A 199 28.28 -5.09 -11.78
CA TYR A 199 29.73 -5.25 -11.60
C TYR A 199 29.96 -6.54 -10.83
N LYS A 200 30.88 -7.38 -11.33
CA LYS A 200 31.26 -8.59 -10.60
C LYS A 200 31.88 -8.18 -9.25
N HIS A 201 31.18 -8.47 -8.16
CA HIS A 201 31.63 -8.21 -6.80
C HIS A 201 31.16 -9.33 -5.87
N LYS A 202 31.79 -9.46 -4.73
CA LYS A 202 31.33 -10.38 -3.68
C LYS A 202 30.15 -9.76 -2.97
N VAL A 203 29.02 -10.45 -3.00
CA VAL A 203 27.79 -10.00 -2.32
C VAL A 203 28.03 -9.96 -0.82
N ASP A 204 27.76 -8.82 -0.19
CA ASP A 204 27.98 -8.61 1.24
C ASP A 204 26.67 -8.57 2.04
N PHE A 205 26.08 -9.74 2.24
CA PHE A 205 24.87 -9.85 3.05
C PHE A 205 25.10 -9.47 4.52
N LYS A 206 26.32 -9.69 5.06
CA LYS A 206 26.62 -9.39 6.46
C LYS A 206 26.51 -7.91 6.78
N ARG A 207 26.90 -7.05 5.83
CA ARG A 207 26.77 -5.59 5.93
C ARG A 207 25.32 -5.14 6.06
N HIS A 208 24.41 -5.75 5.30
CA HIS A 208 23.02 -5.31 5.19
C HIS A 208 22.09 -5.94 6.23
N LEU A 209 22.36 -7.18 6.63
CA LEU A 209 21.46 -8.00 7.44
C LEU A 209 21.06 -7.37 8.80
N PRO A 210 21.94 -6.75 9.59
CA PRO A 210 21.56 -6.13 10.87
C PRO A 210 20.51 -5.04 10.69
N PHE A 211 20.69 -4.18 9.69
CA PHE A 211 19.74 -3.10 9.39
C PHE A 211 18.45 -3.62 8.79
N LEU A 212 18.51 -4.57 7.86
CA LEU A 212 17.33 -5.21 7.27
C LEU A 212 16.44 -5.84 8.33
N LYS A 213 16.99 -6.50 9.36
CA LYS A 213 16.23 -7.05 10.48
C LYS A 213 15.45 -5.97 11.24
N ILE A 214 16.08 -4.83 11.54
CA ILE A 214 15.43 -3.72 12.25
C ILE A 214 14.26 -3.18 11.43
N PHE A 215 14.48 -2.89 10.15
CA PHE A 215 13.43 -2.39 9.27
C PHE A 215 12.34 -3.42 8.99
N PHE A 216 12.69 -4.71 8.95
CA PHE A 216 11.73 -5.80 8.81
C PHE A 216 10.81 -5.88 10.03
N ILE A 217 11.36 -5.89 11.25
CA ILE A 217 10.57 -5.91 12.49
C ILE A 217 9.64 -4.69 12.55
N SER A 218 10.16 -3.49 12.25
CA SER A 218 9.34 -2.28 12.20
C SER A 218 8.19 -2.40 11.18
N SER A 219 8.48 -2.93 10.00
CA SER A 219 7.47 -3.15 8.95
C SER A 219 6.44 -4.21 9.35
N LEU A 220 6.86 -5.28 10.03
CA LEU A 220 5.97 -6.29 10.59
C LEU A 220 4.99 -5.69 11.60
N VAL A 221 5.49 -4.97 12.60
CA VAL A 221 4.64 -4.32 13.63
C VAL A 221 3.61 -3.40 12.99
N ILE A 222 4.03 -2.56 12.04
CA ILE A 222 3.11 -1.67 11.31
C ILE A 222 2.07 -2.46 10.51
N SER A 223 2.46 -3.58 9.90
CA SER A 223 1.56 -4.38 9.06
C SER A 223 0.60 -5.23 9.87
N VAL A 224 1.03 -5.75 11.04
CA VAL A 224 0.12 -6.37 12.02
C VAL A 224 -0.99 -5.39 12.37
N TYR A 225 -0.63 -4.17 12.76
CA TYR A 225 -1.59 -3.13 13.09
C TYR A 225 -2.51 -2.74 11.92
N LYS A 226 -1.99 -2.78 10.69
CA LYS A 226 -2.74 -2.31 9.51
C LYS A 226 -3.54 -3.38 8.79
N GLN A 227 -3.21 -4.66 8.89
CA GLN A 227 -3.77 -5.68 7.98
C GLN A 227 -4.17 -6.99 8.67
N MET A 228 -3.76 -7.24 9.92
CA MET A 228 -4.05 -8.50 10.60
C MET A 228 -5.55 -8.72 10.80
N ASP A 229 -6.28 -7.64 11.01
CA ASP A 229 -7.74 -7.62 11.10
C ASP A 229 -8.43 -8.24 9.86
N GLN A 230 -7.91 -7.98 8.66
CA GLN A 230 -8.47 -8.53 7.42
C GLN A 230 -8.23 -10.04 7.30
N ILE A 231 -7.06 -10.50 7.74
CA ILE A 231 -6.74 -11.94 7.74
C ILE A 231 -7.60 -12.66 8.77
N ILE A 232 -7.70 -12.14 9.99
CA ILE A 232 -8.53 -12.74 11.05
C ILE A 232 -9.98 -12.78 10.59
N LEU A 233 -10.53 -11.66 10.16
CA LEU A 233 -11.91 -11.59 9.70
C LEU A 233 -12.14 -12.52 8.50
N GLY A 234 -11.25 -12.51 7.52
CA GLY A 234 -11.34 -13.40 6.37
C GLY A 234 -11.19 -14.88 6.71
N SER A 235 -10.50 -15.22 7.83
CA SER A 235 -10.35 -16.62 8.28
C SER A 235 -11.58 -17.15 9.00
N TYR A 236 -12.31 -16.32 9.74
CA TYR A 236 -13.40 -16.77 10.61
C TYR A 236 -14.79 -16.32 10.17
N ALA A 237 -14.90 -15.18 9.49
CA ALA A 237 -16.17 -14.63 9.04
C ALA A 237 -16.54 -15.07 7.61
N GLN A 238 -17.76 -14.70 7.20
CA GLN A 238 -18.19 -14.90 5.82
C GLN A 238 -17.50 -13.91 4.87
N PRO A 239 -17.27 -14.27 3.61
CA PRO A 239 -16.56 -13.39 2.67
C PRO A 239 -17.21 -12.00 2.51
N PHE A 240 -18.55 -11.90 2.52
CA PHE A 240 -19.23 -10.62 2.40
C PHE A 240 -18.99 -9.69 3.60
N GLU A 241 -18.78 -10.23 4.80
CA GLU A 241 -18.46 -9.44 5.99
C GLU A 241 -17.08 -8.79 5.88
N LEU A 242 -16.10 -9.51 5.35
CA LEU A 242 -14.79 -8.95 5.02
C LEU A 242 -14.90 -7.85 3.96
N ALA A 243 -15.78 -8.02 2.95
CA ALA A 243 -16.01 -6.99 1.96
C ALA A 243 -16.60 -5.71 2.59
N TYR A 244 -17.56 -5.83 3.50
CA TYR A 244 -18.13 -4.70 4.23
C TYR A 244 -17.07 -4.00 5.06
N TYR A 245 -16.28 -4.75 5.81
CA TYR A 245 -15.20 -4.22 6.62
C TYR A 245 -14.15 -3.49 5.78
N THR A 246 -13.65 -4.10 4.72
CA THR A 246 -12.61 -3.51 3.87
C THR A 246 -13.12 -2.27 3.14
N ARG A 247 -14.39 -2.27 2.71
CA ARG A 247 -15.02 -1.10 2.11
C ARG A 247 -15.13 0.04 3.12
N SER A 248 -15.67 -0.22 4.29
CA SER A 248 -15.81 0.76 5.37
C SER A 248 -14.46 1.35 5.75
N ARG A 249 -13.44 0.51 5.87
CA ARG A 249 -12.08 0.94 6.17
C ARG A 249 -11.47 1.81 5.09
N ASN A 250 -11.67 1.49 3.81
CA ASN A 250 -11.17 2.30 2.69
C ASN A 250 -11.80 3.70 2.71
N ILE A 251 -13.11 3.79 2.97
CA ILE A 251 -13.81 5.06 3.09
C ILE A 251 -13.28 5.86 4.29
N THR A 252 -13.16 5.25 5.46
CA THR A 252 -12.62 5.89 6.67
C THR A 252 -11.18 6.38 6.47
N ASN A 253 -10.35 5.61 5.74
CA ASN A 253 -8.98 6.01 5.44
C ASN A 253 -8.90 7.29 4.62
N ILE A 254 -9.90 7.62 3.80
CA ILE A 254 -9.94 8.89 3.06
C ILE A 254 -10.11 10.06 4.04
N GLY A 255 -11.05 9.96 4.97
CA GLY A 255 -11.22 10.95 6.03
C GLY A 255 -9.95 11.13 6.86
N LEU A 256 -9.27 10.03 7.19
CA LEU A 256 -7.97 10.05 7.87
C LEU A 256 -6.88 10.77 7.07
N GLN A 257 -6.80 10.56 5.76
CA GLN A 257 -5.77 11.22 4.93
C GLN A 257 -5.95 12.73 4.86
N ILE A 258 -7.18 13.22 4.91
CA ILE A 258 -7.45 14.67 4.96
C ILE A 258 -6.87 15.26 6.26
N THR A 259 -7.07 14.60 7.40
CA THR A 259 -6.54 15.06 8.70
C THR A 259 -5.01 14.93 8.76
N ILE A 260 -4.42 13.88 8.24
CA ILE A 260 -2.96 13.67 8.19
C ILE A 260 -2.28 14.72 7.29
N ALA A 261 -2.90 15.12 6.19
CA ALA A 261 -2.33 16.13 5.30
C ALA A 261 -2.11 17.48 6.00
N LEU A 262 -2.98 17.83 6.94
CA LEU A 262 -2.81 19.06 7.76
C LEU A 262 -1.63 18.95 8.73
N THR A 263 -1.46 17.80 9.38
CA THR A 263 -0.37 17.60 10.34
C THR A 263 1.00 17.59 9.68
N THR A 264 1.14 16.99 8.51
CA THR A 264 2.44 16.91 7.80
C THR A 264 3.02 18.27 7.44
N VAL A 265 2.16 19.28 7.18
CA VAL A 265 2.59 20.66 6.90
C VAL A 265 3.14 21.35 8.14
N LEU A 266 2.69 20.95 9.32
CA LEU A 266 3.06 21.59 10.60
C LEU A 266 4.35 21.04 11.21
N VAL A 267 4.75 19.81 10.86
CA VAL A 267 5.93 19.14 11.45
C VAL A 267 7.22 19.97 11.35
N PRO A 268 7.63 20.55 10.20
CA PRO A 268 8.87 21.32 10.13
C PRO A 268 8.84 22.57 11.04
N LYS A 269 7.69 23.25 11.11
CA LYS A 269 7.51 24.43 11.97
C LYS A 269 7.51 24.04 13.45
N ALA A 270 6.88 22.92 13.79
CA ALA A 270 6.88 22.40 15.16
C ALA A 270 8.29 22.03 15.63
N ALA A 271 9.09 21.36 14.77
CA ALA A 271 10.48 21.02 15.09
C ALA A 271 11.33 22.27 15.33
N TYR A 272 11.22 23.28 14.46
CA TYR A 272 11.92 24.56 14.64
C TYR A 272 11.56 25.26 15.95
N LEU A 273 10.26 25.37 16.27
CA LEU A 273 9.79 26.05 17.47
C LEU A 273 10.11 25.27 18.76
N PHE A 274 10.16 23.95 18.69
CA PHE A 274 10.54 23.14 19.84
C PHE A 274 11.93 23.49 20.38
N GLU A 275 12.88 23.78 19.48
CA GLU A 275 14.26 24.16 19.86
C GLU A 275 14.42 25.65 20.17
N ASN A 276 13.62 26.53 19.53
CA ASN A 276 13.85 27.99 19.60
C ASN A 276 12.83 28.76 20.43
N ASP A 277 11.58 28.32 20.52
CA ASP A 277 10.50 28.96 21.27
C ASP A 277 9.45 27.96 21.74
N TYR A 278 9.67 27.37 22.90
CA TYR A 278 8.79 26.36 23.47
C TYR A 278 7.37 26.88 23.79
N LYS A 279 7.20 28.18 24.03
CA LYS A 279 5.89 28.78 24.28
C LYS A 279 5.06 28.85 22.99
N GLU A 280 5.67 29.30 21.92
CA GLU A 280 5.06 29.29 20.58
C GLU A 280 4.83 27.85 20.07
N TYR A 281 5.75 26.90 20.36
CA TYR A 281 5.53 25.50 20.09
C TYR A 281 4.25 24.95 20.74
N LYS A 282 4.07 25.16 22.04
CA LYS A 282 2.83 24.74 22.74
C LYS A 282 1.58 25.34 22.09
N LYS A 283 1.61 26.64 21.78
CA LYS A 283 0.49 27.33 21.13
C LYS A 283 0.20 26.74 19.74
N LEU A 284 1.26 26.44 18.95
CA LEU A 284 1.12 25.80 17.65
C LEU A 284 0.46 24.43 17.78
N ILE A 285 0.90 23.59 18.72
CA ILE A 285 0.33 22.25 18.94
C ILE A 285 -1.14 22.34 19.36
N CYS A 286 -1.48 23.18 20.34
CA CYS A 286 -2.87 23.36 20.79
C CYS A 286 -3.78 23.82 19.64
N ASN A 287 -3.35 24.82 18.87
CA ASN A 287 -4.11 25.31 17.73
C ASN A 287 -4.25 24.24 16.64
N SER A 288 -3.19 23.47 16.39
CA SER A 288 -3.21 22.37 15.40
C SER A 288 -4.23 21.30 15.78
N ILE A 289 -4.26 20.90 17.04
CA ILE A 289 -5.24 19.94 17.56
C ILE A 289 -6.66 20.50 17.37
N ASN A 290 -6.91 21.76 17.69
CA ASN A 290 -8.23 22.39 17.50
C ASN A 290 -8.65 22.37 16.01
N TYR A 291 -7.77 22.77 15.08
CA TYR A 291 -8.08 22.75 13.65
C TYR A 291 -8.36 21.34 13.13
N ILE A 292 -7.61 20.34 13.63
CA ILE A 292 -7.84 18.95 13.25
C ILE A 292 -9.21 18.49 13.76
N TYR A 293 -9.60 18.80 15.00
CA TYR A 293 -10.92 18.44 15.52
C TYR A 293 -12.07 19.13 14.78
N ILE A 294 -11.91 20.39 14.38
CA ILE A 294 -12.91 21.13 13.60
C ILE A 294 -13.21 20.39 12.27
N ILE A 295 -12.26 19.65 11.71
CA ILE A 295 -12.47 18.89 10.46
C ILE A 295 -12.85 17.42 10.77
N ALA A 296 -12.17 16.80 11.73
CA ALA A 296 -12.35 15.38 12.02
C ALA A 296 -13.71 15.07 12.62
N VAL A 297 -14.24 15.92 13.50
CA VAL A 297 -15.55 15.68 14.14
C VAL A 297 -16.68 15.73 13.10
N PRO A 298 -16.85 16.80 12.30
CA PRO A 298 -17.88 16.81 11.25
C PRO A 298 -17.71 15.68 10.22
N CYS A 299 -16.47 15.37 9.85
CA CYS A 299 -16.19 14.24 8.94
C CYS A 299 -16.67 12.91 9.54
N THR A 300 -16.34 12.63 10.79
CA THR A 300 -16.80 11.42 11.50
C THR A 300 -18.32 11.35 11.60
N VAL A 301 -18.96 12.43 12.06
CA VAL A 301 -20.41 12.52 12.19
C VAL A 301 -21.08 12.38 10.83
N GLY A 302 -20.56 13.05 9.79
CA GLY A 302 -21.06 12.96 8.43
C GLY A 302 -20.98 11.52 7.87
N ILE A 303 -19.84 10.84 8.03
CA ILE A 303 -19.68 9.44 7.60
C ILE A 303 -20.61 8.52 8.40
N ALA A 304 -20.76 8.75 9.72
CA ALA A 304 -21.62 7.93 10.56
C ALA A 304 -23.11 8.08 10.19
N LEU A 305 -23.60 9.31 10.08
CA LEU A 305 -25.00 9.61 9.75
C LEU A 305 -25.37 9.15 8.32
N LEU A 306 -24.46 9.37 7.36
CA LEU A 306 -24.66 9.01 5.96
C LEU A 306 -24.11 7.61 5.64
N SER A 307 -23.85 6.78 6.63
CA SER A 307 -23.23 5.47 6.44
C SER A 307 -23.98 4.55 5.49
N LYS A 308 -25.32 4.59 5.50
CA LYS A 308 -26.18 3.84 4.59
C LYS A 308 -26.00 4.30 3.14
N GLU A 309 -26.11 5.59 2.90
CA GLU A 309 -26.02 6.24 1.59
C GLU A 309 -24.62 6.08 1.00
N VAL A 310 -23.60 6.25 1.83
CA VAL A 310 -22.20 6.07 1.45
C VAL A 310 -21.92 4.62 1.08
N MET A 311 -22.37 3.65 1.87
CA MET A 311 -22.21 2.23 1.53
C MET A 311 -22.98 1.84 0.27
N PHE A 312 -24.19 2.38 0.08
CA PHE A 312 -24.95 2.21 -1.14
C PHE A 312 -24.23 2.80 -2.37
N PHE A 313 -23.69 4.01 -2.26
CA PHE A 313 -22.97 4.67 -3.36
C PHE A 313 -21.74 3.86 -3.80
N PHE A 314 -20.93 3.42 -2.83
CA PHE A 314 -19.67 2.72 -3.11
C PHE A 314 -19.81 1.21 -3.31
N GLY A 315 -20.92 0.61 -2.90
CA GLY A 315 -21.08 -0.85 -2.90
C GLY A 315 -22.36 -1.37 -3.54
N GLY A 316 -23.35 -0.50 -3.73
CA GLY A 316 -24.70 -0.90 -4.15
C GLY A 316 -25.51 -1.52 -3.00
N ASN A 317 -26.67 -2.11 -3.34
CA ASN A 317 -27.62 -2.66 -2.36
C ASN A 317 -27.02 -3.71 -1.42
N GLU A 318 -26.17 -4.61 -1.93
CA GLU A 318 -25.55 -5.67 -1.12
C GLU A 318 -24.68 -5.10 0.01
N PHE A 319 -24.06 -3.93 -0.17
CA PHE A 319 -23.18 -3.33 0.83
C PHE A 319 -23.89 -2.49 1.91
N VAL A 320 -25.17 -2.19 1.74
CA VAL A 320 -25.95 -1.40 2.72
C VAL A 320 -25.93 -2.04 4.10
N ASN A 321 -25.92 -3.37 4.18
CA ASN A 321 -25.83 -4.10 5.45
C ASN A 321 -24.51 -3.85 6.20
N GLY A 322 -23.46 -3.41 5.51
CA GLY A 322 -22.18 -3.01 6.09
C GLY A 322 -22.17 -1.62 6.75
N ARG A 323 -23.32 -0.89 6.76
CA ARG A 323 -23.40 0.48 7.33
C ARG A 323 -22.91 0.57 8.77
N TYR A 324 -23.18 -0.44 9.59
CA TYR A 324 -22.75 -0.46 10.98
C TYR A 324 -21.23 -0.56 11.12
N SER A 325 -20.59 -1.33 10.25
CA SER A 325 -19.13 -1.38 10.17
C SER A 325 -18.53 -0.01 9.82
N LEU A 326 -19.14 0.71 8.85
CA LEU A 326 -18.70 2.06 8.50
C LEU A 326 -18.91 3.06 9.63
N MET A 327 -20.07 2.99 10.30
CA MET A 327 -20.40 3.85 11.42
C MET A 327 -19.39 3.69 12.57
N ILE A 328 -19.05 2.47 12.94
CA ILE A 328 -18.07 2.19 14.00
C ILE A 328 -16.67 2.62 13.56
N LEU A 329 -16.25 2.26 12.34
CA LEU A 329 -14.92 2.60 11.84
C LEU A 329 -14.72 4.10 11.60
N SER A 330 -15.79 4.88 11.39
CA SER A 330 -15.69 6.34 11.26
C SER A 330 -15.08 7.01 12.49
N LEU A 331 -15.27 6.43 13.69
CA LEU A 331 -14.66 6.90 14.93
C LEU A 331 -13.13 6.93 14.88
N LEU A 332 -12.52 6.06 14.04
CA LEU A 332 -11.07 6.07 13.86
C LEU A 332 -10.54 7.40 13.30
N VAL A 333 -11.37 8.19 12.61
CA VAL A 333 -10.96 9.51 12.10
C VAL A 333 -10.62 10.45 13.27
N ILE A 334 -11.34 10.36 14.38
CA ILE A 334 -11.05 11.15 15.59
C ILE A 334 -9.88 10.53 16.37
N PHE A 335 -9.91 9.23 16.65
CA PHE A 335 -8.92 8.59 17.54
C PHE A 335 -7.51 8.44 16.96
N LYS A 336 -7.36 8.44 15.64
CA LYS A 336 -6.03 8.36 14.99
C LYS A 336 -5.30 9.69 14.85
N ILE A 337 -5.93 10.81 15.20
CA ILE A 337 -5.35 12.17 15.12
C ILE A 337 -4.04 12.28 15.93
N GLY A 338 -3.93 11.60 17.06
CA GLY A 338 -2.75 11.66 17.92
C GLY A 338 -1.53 10.85 17.47
N ARG A 339 -1.57 10.23 16.26
CA ARG A 339 -0.47 9.42 15.71
C ARG A 339 0.16 9.99 14.43
N ALA A 340 -0.31 11.10 13.95
CA ALA A 340 0.28 11.90 12.87
C ALA A 340 1.16 13.03 13.44
#